data_fa5c6f9d4e567870c2709d0d2e4953b8
#
_entry.id   fa5c6f9d4e567870c2709d0d2e4953b8
#
_cell.length_a   1.000
_cell.length_b   1.000
_cell.length_c   1.000
_cell.angle_alpha   90.00
_cell.angle_beta   90.00
_cell.angle_gamma   90.00
#
_symmetry.space_group_name_H-M   'P 1'
#
loop_
_entity.id
_entity.type
_entity.pdbx_description
1 polymer ?
#
loop_
_entity_poly.entity_id
_entity_poly.type
_entity_poly.pdbx_seq_one_letter_code
_entity_poly.pdbx_strand_id
1 'polypeptide(L)'
;LISSTVNIFKYYNSLNGAQNQITSDEVQNSSNYNLSIGNNIFYVRIESLNTCFQIVTLNLSLVSKPFVNINDIMPICEGSSISIDAGFGYDNYLWSTNETSSSITVTQPGSYSVTISENHGSLVCSTTKNFTVVNSNIGTISEIITSDWMQDENTISVLLSSNSVGNYEYSLNGIDFQDSNTFYGLENGEYTVFIRDKNGCGVSSEEVYLLMYPKYFTPNGDSLNDYWRIKFSENEPNLMVTIFDRYGKLMTQFDSINIGWDGTYQGNQMPSTDYWFVVKRENGKEFRGHFTLKR
;
A
#
# COMPACT_ATOMS: atom_id res chain seq x y z
N LEU A 1 44.90 -38.73 -51.81
CA LEU A 1 43.52 -38.90 -51.25
C LEU A 1 43.60 -38.95 -49.74
N ILE A 2 43.31 -37.87 -49.07
CA ILE A 2 43.15 -37.82 -47.62
C ILE A 2 41.76 -38.45 -47.34
N SER A 3 41.78 -39.71 -46.91
CA SER A 3 40.59 -40.37 -46.39
C SER A 3 40.14 -39.59 -45.12
N SER A 4 39.05 -38.87 -45.21
CA SER A 4 38.40 -38.30 -44.00
C SER A 4 37.88 -39.46 -43.15
N THR A 5 38.62 -39.80 -42.10
CA THR A 5 38.15 -40.78 -41.11
C THR A 5 36.96 -40.17 -40.35
N VAL A 6 35.78 -40.70 -40.58
CA VAL A 6 34.59 -40.34 -39.81
C VAL A 6 34.73 -41.04 -38.44
N ASN A 7 34.93 -40.25 -37.39
CA ASN A 7 34.90 -40.75 -36.02
C ASN A 7 33.45 -40.78 -35.49
N ILE A 8 33.07 -41.87 -34.84
CA ILE A 8 31.80 -42.08 -34.16
C ILE A 8 32.03 -41.87 -32.69
N PHE A 9 31.27 -40.99 -32.04
CA PHE A 9 31.32 -40.73 -30.62
C PHE A 9 30.05 -41.30 -29.94
N LYS A 10 30.26 -42.17 -28.96
CA LYS A 10 29.19 -42.69 -28.09
C LYS A 10 29.49 -42.36 -26.66
N TYR A 11 28.48 -41.95 -25.93
CA TYR A 11 28.59 -41.49 -24.55
C TYR A 11 27.95 -42.52 -23.60
N TYR A 12 28.61 -42.84 -22.49
CA TYR A 12 28.16 -43.82 -21.53
C TYR A 12 28.25 -43.29 -20.09
N ASN A 13 27.35 -43.74 -19.23
CA ASN A 13 27.34 -43.38 -17.83
C ASN A 13 28.37 -44.14 -16.99
N SER A 14 28.94 -45.27 -17.51
CA SER A 14 29.98 -46.02 -16.84
C SER A 14 31.10 -46.46 -17.78
N LEU A 15 32.27 -46.69 -17.21
CA LEU A 15 33.43 -47.24 -17.96
C LEU A 15 33.11 -48.64 -18.55
N ASN A 16 32.42 -49.49 -17.76
CA ASN A 16 32.01 -50.80 -18.23
C ASN A 16 31.06 -50.74 -19.43
N GLY A 17 30.08 -49.77 -19.37
CA GLY A 17 29.16 -49.49 -20.49
C GLY A 17 29.91 -49.12 -21.77
N ALA A 18 30.90 -48.22 -21.64
CA ALA A 18 31.72 -47.79 -22.76
C ALA A 18 32.62 -48.92 -23.33
N GLN A 19 33.19 -49.79 -22.45
CA GLN A 19 34.04 -50.91 -22.88
C GLN A 19 33.24 -51.98 -23.61
N ASN A 20 32.05 -52.32 -23.11
CA ASN A 20 31.28 -53.47 -23.60
C ASN A 20 30.04 -53.05 -24.45
N GLN A 21 29.88 -51.77 -24.77
CA GLN A 21 28.75 -51.20 -25.55
C GLN A 21 27.38 -51.60 -24.98
N ILE A 22 27.21 -51.43 -23.65
CA ILE A 22 25.96 -51.74 -22.98
C ILE A 22 24.93 -50.69 -23.30
N THR A 23 23.90 -51.04 -24.09
CA THR A 23 22.89 -50.11 -24.58
C THR A 23 22.10 -49.43 -23.47
N SER A 24 21.84 -50.09 -22.37
CA SER A 24 21.14 -49.50 -21.22
C SER A 24 21.94 -48.43 -20.48
N ASP A 25 23.24 -48.36 -20.71
CA ASP A 25 24.18 -47.42 -20.10
C ASP A 25 24.60 -46.32 -21.06
N GLU A 26 24.18 -46.42 -22.33
CA GLU A 26 24.44 -45.40 -23.37
C GLU A 26 23.52 -44.19 -23.20
N VAL A 27 24.09 -42.99 -23.30
CA VAL A 27 23.35 -41.71 -23.27
C VAL A 27 22.63 -41.54 -24.60
N GLN A 28 21.33 -41.80 -24.62
CA GLN A 28 20.53 -41.88 -25.87
C GLN A 28 20.34 -40.53 -26.57
N ASN A 29 20.38 -39.41 -25.90
CA ASN A 29 20.21 -38.09 -26.48
C ASN A 29 21.32 -37.16 -26.00
N SER A 30 22.54 -37.40 -26.46
CA SER A 30 23.72 -36.63 -26.02
C SER A 30 23.69 -35.17 -26.38
N SER A 31 22.89 -34.77 -27.39
CA SER A 31 22.71 -33.36 -27.78
C SER A 31 21.71 -32.58 -26.93
N ASN A 32 20.89 -33.30 -26.15
CA ASN A 32 19.88 -32.70 -25.26
C ASN A 32 19.81 -33.48 -23.94
N TYR A 33 20.93 -33.63 -23.26
CA TYR A 33 21.03 -34.34 -21.98
C TYR A 33 20.96 -33.38 -20.80
N ASN A 34 20.07 -33.64 -19.86
CA ASN A 34 19.93 -32.82 -18.66
C ASN A 34 20.95 -33.26 -17.60
N LEU A 35 21.93 -32.39 -17.33
CA LEU A 35 22.92 -32.63 -16.26
C LEU A 35 22.30 -32.34 -14.89
N SER A 36 22.65 -33.16 -13.91
CA SER A 36 22.38 -32.90 -12.51
C SER A 36 23.39 -31.90 -11.92
N ILE A 37 22.97 -31.08 -10.97
CA ILE A 37 23.90 -30.24 -10.21
C ILE A 37 24.90 -31.13 -9.49
N GLY A 38 26.19 -30.77 -9.58
CA GLY A 38 27.31 -31.50 -9.07
C GLY A 38 28.24 -32.03 -10.19
N ASN A 39 29.08 -32.98 -9.85
CA ASN A 39 30.03 -33.59 -10.79
C ASN A 39 29.36 -34.72 -11.57
N ASN A 40 29.37 -34.59 -12.90
CA ASN A 40 28.85 -35.58 -13.83
C ASN A 40 30.05 -36.19 -14.60
N ILE A 41 30.19 -37.51 -14.55
CA ILE A 41 31.28 -38.22 -15.21
C ILE A 41 30.69 -39.10 -16.33
N PHE A 42 31.18 -38.90 -17.53
CA PHE A 42 30.81 -39.67 -18.71
C PHE A 42 32.06 -40.34 -19.32
N TYR A 43 31.85 -41.46 -19.97
CA TYR A 43 32.88 -42.16 -20.73
C TYR A 43 32.57 -42.09 -22.22
N VAL A 44 33.42 -41.40 -22.97
CA VAL A 44 33.23 -41.21 -24.40
C VAL A 44 34.02 -42.27 -25.14
N ARG A 45 33.33 -43.20 -25.80
CA ARG A 45 33.92 -44.18 -26.69
C ARG A 45 34.03 -43.56 -28.07
N ILE A 46 35.26 -43.55 -28.57
CA ILE A 46 35.61 -43.00 -29.90
C ILE A 46 35.95 -44.15 -30.80
N GLU A 47 35.20 -44.35 -31.84
CA GLU A 47 35.40 -45.39 -32.86
C GLU A 47 35.72 -44.76 -34.21
N SER A 48 36.62 -45.36 -34.95
CA SER A 48 36.92 -45.04 -36.32
C SER A 48 36.92 -46.27 -37.17
N LEU A 49 36.52 -46.12 -38.44
CA LEU A 49 36.52 -47.26 -39.38
C LEU A 49 37.92 -47.88 -39.47
N ASN A 50 38.00 -49.23 -39.25
CA ASN A 50 39.21 -50.04 -39.30
C ASN A 50 40.28 -49.77 -38.24
N THR A 51 39.89 -49.22 -37.07
CA THR A 51 40.80 -48.99 -35.94
C THR A 51 40.21 -49.54 -34.62
N CYS A 52 41.09 -49.70 -33.61
CA CYS A 52 40.63 -49.99 -32.24
C CYS A 52 39.92 -48.75 -31.67
N PHE A 53 38.94 -48.98 -30.77
CA PHE A 53 38.28 -47.91 -30.04
C PHE A 53 39.18 -47.34 -28.93
N GLN A 54 38.93 -46.07 -28.60
CA GLN A 54 39.52 -45.39 -27.44
C GLN A 54 38.43 -44.90 -26.51
N ILE A 55 38.66 -44.86 -25.20
CA ILE A 55 37.74 -44.32 -24.23
C ILE A 55 38.40 -43.14 -23.52
N VAL A 56 37.67 -42.00 -23.50
CA VAL A 56 38.07 -40.79 -22.80
C VAL A 56 37.06 -40.49 -21.70
N THR A 57 37.54 -40.17 -20.50
CA THR A 57 36.67 -39.70 -19.41
C THR A 57 36.37 -38.22 -19.61
N LEU A 58 35.08 -37.90 -19.60
CA LEU A 58 34.56 -36.51 -19.64
C LEU A 58 34.01 -36.17 -18.28
N ASN A 59 34.65 -35.22 -17.60
CA ASN A 59 34.18 -34.69 -16.30
C ASN A 59 33.51 -33.34 -16.53
N LEU A 60 32.21 -33.26 -16.18
CA LEU A 60 31.41 -32.02 -16.29
C LEU A 60 30.92 -31.65 -14.91
N SER A 61 31.18 -30.41 -14.48
CA SER A 61 30.67 -29.88 -13.24
C SER A 61 29.59 -28.84 -13.54
N LEU A 62 28.37 -29.09 -13.05
CA LEU A 62 27.27 -28.15 -13.11
C LEU A 62 27.06 -27.55 -11.71
N VAL A 63 27.20 -26.26 -11.58
CA VAL A 63 27.01 -25.52 -10.32
C VAL A 63 25.73 -24.71 -10.37
N SER A 64 25.10 -24.51 -9.19
CA SER A 64 23.92 -23.66 -9.08
C SER A 64 24.30 -22.20 -9.28
N LYS A 65 23.40 -21.46 -9.89
CA LYS A 65 23.53 -20.01 -9.98
C LYS A 65 23.17 -19.41 -8.63
N PRO A 66 23.95 -18.45 -8.08
CA PRO A 66 23.61 -17.80 -6.82
C PRO A 66 22.29 -17.01 -6.95
N PHE A 67 21.55 -16.91 -5.84
CA PHE A 67 20.21 -16.31 -5.80
C PHE A 67 20.14 -15.20 -4.77
N VAL A 68 19.56 -14.05 -5.16
CA VAL A 68 19.33 -12.88 -4.29
C VAL A 68 17.84 -12.69 -4.06
N ASN A 69 17.45 -12.62 -2.78
CA ASN A 69 16.07 -12.38 -2.37
C ASN A 69 15.89 -10.92 -1.90
N ILE A 70 15.76 -10.00 -2.84
CA ILE A 70 15.42 -8.59 -2.60
C ILE A 70 14.12 -8.29 -3.34
N ASN A 71 13.19 -7.59 -2.68
CA ASN A 71 11.93 -7.16 -3.30
C ASN A 71 12.20 -6.20 -4.47
N ASP A 72 11.39 -6.26 -5.51
CA ASP A 72 11.52 -5.40 -6.70
C ASP A 72 11.29 -3.92 -6.37
N ILE A 73 10.41 -3.64 -5.38
CA ILE A 73 10.10 -2.29 -4.91
C ILE A 73 10.27 -2.25 -3.39
N MET A 74 10.99 -1.26 -2.89
CA MET A 74 11.24 -1.04 -1.47
C MET A 74 10.92 0.41 -1.10
N PRO A 75 9.96 0.65 -0.20
CA PRO A 75 9.64 1.99 0.24
C PRO A 75 10.70 2.52 1.22
N ILE A 76 10.95 3.83 1.14
CA ILE A 76 11.76 4.58 2.10
C ILE A 76 10.98 5.79 2.57
N CYS A 77 10.91 6.00 3.87
CA CYS A 77 10.28 7.19 4.44
C CYS A 77 11.14 8.42 4.21
N GLU A 78 10.50 9.53 3.89
CA GLU A 78 11.17 10.80 3.64
C GLU A 78 12.11 11.16 4.81
N GLY A 79 13.36 11.49 4.49
CA GLY A 79 14.39 11.84 5.47
C GLY A 79 14.97 10.68 6.28
N SER A 80 14.59 9.44 6.00
CA SER A 80 15.10 8.24 6.66
C SER A 80 16.10 7.46 5.80
N SER A 81 16.51 6.29 6.28
CA SER A 81 17.38 5.35 5.56
C SER A 81 16.83 3.94 5.66
N ILE A 82 17.11 3.13 4.64
CA ILE A 82 16.80 1.70 4.63
C ILE A 82 18.09 0.89 4.45
N SER A 83 18.26 -0.17 5.24
CA SER A 83 19.31 -1.16 5.04
C SER A 83 18.81 -2.25 4.10
N ILE A 84 19.56 -2.55 3.07
CA ILE A 84 19.25 -3.55 2.07
C ILE A 84 20.33 -4.62 2.10
N ASP A 85 19.93 -5.88 2.32
CA ASP A 85 20.82 -7.00 2.49
C ASP A 85 20.65 -7.98 1.29
N ALA A 86 21.76 -8.28 0.62
CA ALA A 86 21.81 -9.25 -0.47
C ALA A 86 21.95 -10.71 0.01
N GLY A 87 22.02 -10.93 1.33
CA GLY A 87 22.31 -12.21 1.94
C GLY A 87 23.82 -12.40 2.20
N PHE A 88 24.16 -13.53 2.77
CA PHE A 88 25.54 -13.85 3.11
C PHE A 88 26.00 -15.15 2.45
N GLY A 89 27.31 -15.38 2.42
CA GLY A 89 27.92 -16.63 1.92
C GLY A 89 28.37 -16.57 0.47
N TYR A 90 28.29 -15.42 -0.19
CA TYR A 90 28.83 -15.22 -1.53
C TYR A 90 30.25 -14.68 -1.46
N ASP A 91 31.10 -15.02 -2.45
CA ASP A 91 32.50 -14.61 -2.48
C ASP A 91 32.68 -13.13 -2.77
N ASN A 92 31.79 -12.55 -3.63
CA ASN A 92 31.86 -11.15 -3.97
C ASN A 92 30.46 -10.53 -4.08
N TYR A 93 30.40 -9.23 -3.76
CA TYR A 93 29.25 -8.36 -3.92
C TYR A 93 29.69 -7.12 -4.71
N LEU A 94 28.85 -6.63 -5.57
CA LEU A 94 29.04 -5.34 -6.26
C LEU A 94 27.67 -4.67 -6.43
N TRP A 95 27.48 -3.59 -5.65
CA TRP A 95 26.28 -2.76 -5.76
C TRP A 95 26.46 -1.69 -6.83
N SER A 96 25.34 -1.19 -7.36
CA SER A 96 25.34 -0.05 -8.29
C SER A 96 25.97 1.23 -7.70
N THR A 97 26.08 1.31 -6.38
CA THR A 97 26.74 2.36 -5.59
C THR A 97 28.26 2.15 -5.48
N ASN A 98 28.82 1.08 -6.06
CA ASN A 98 30.20 0.61 -5.98
C ASN A 98 30.61 0.05 -4.60
N GLU A 99 29.70 -0.19 -3.71
CA GLU A 99 29.96 -0.89 -2.44
C GLU A 99 30.13 -2.39 -2.69
N THR A 100 30.91 -3.06 -1.81
CA THR A 100 31.24 -4.49 -1.93
C THR A 100 30.88 -5.29 -0.68
N SER A 101 30.13 -4.70 0.24
CA SER A 101 29.59 -5.35 1.43
C SER A 101 28.36 -6.19 1.11
N SER A 102 27.99 -7.14 1.98
CA SER A 102 26.75 -7.94 1.82
C SER A 102 25.49 -7.09 1.91
N SER A 103 25.57 -5.93 2.55
CA SER A 103 24.45 -4.98 2.70
C SER A 103 24.90 -3.55 2.44
N ILE A 104 23.94 -2.70 2.04
CA ILE A 104 24.14 -1.25 1.87
C ILE A 104 23.06 -0.48 2.62
N THR A 105 23.35 0.79 2.93
CA THR A 105 22.36 1.74 3.46
C THR A 105 22.00 2.75 2.39
N VAL A 106 20.72 2.81 2.03
CA VAL A 106 20.19 3.72 1.02
C VAL A 106 19.41 4.84 1.70
N THR A 107 19.64 6.08 1.28
CA THR A 107 18.98 7.30 1.81
C THR A 107 18.19 8.06 0.75
N GLN A 108 18.26 7.64 -0.52
CA GLN A 108 17.61 8.31 -1.63
C GLN A 108 16.77 7.32 -2.45
N PRO A 109 15.61 7.72 -2.95
CA PRO A 109 14.88 6.92 -3.91
C PRO A 109 15.64 6.81 -5.23
N GLY A 110 15.46 5.70 -5.94
CA GLY A 110 16.14 5.47 -7.21
C GLY A 110 16.19 4.00 -7.59
N SER A 111 16.79 3.71 -8.74
CA SER A 111 17.03 2.35 -9.20
C SER A 111 18.39 1.87 -8.75
N TYR A 112 18.43 0.70 -8.16
CA TYR A 112 19.62 0.06 -7.61
C TYR A 112 19.77 -1.35 -8.14
N SER A 113 20.98 -1.85 -8.07
CA SER A 113 21.25 -3.26 -8.35
C SER A 113 22.36 -3.80 -7.48
N VAL A 114 22.37 -5.11 -7.29
CA VAL A 114 23.47 -5.85 -6.70
C VAL A 114 23.81 -7.04 -7.60
N THR A 115 25.09 -7.22 -7.87
CA THR A 115 25.66 -8.42 -8.48
C THR A 115 26.39 -9.20 -7.41
N ILE A 116 25.98 -10.44 -7.19
CA ILE A 116 26.67 -11.40 -6.34
C ILE A 116 27.38 -12.45 -7.17
N SER A 117 28.48 -12.99 -6.69
CA SER A 117 29.19 -14.06 -7.37
C SER A 117 29.77 -15.12 -6.42
N GLU A 118 29.84 -16.35 -6.92
CA GLU A 118 30.47 -17.51 -6.27
C GLU A 118 31.55 -18.08 -7.19
N ASN A 119 32.68 -18.46 -6.60
CA ASN A 119 33.82 -19.03 -7.31
C ASN A 119 33.81 -20.56 -7.16
N HIS A 120 33.80 -21.27 -8.27
CA HIS A 120 33.86 -22.73 -8.35
C HIS A 120 35.12 -23.18 -9.11
N GLY A 121 36.29 -22.95 -8.48
CA GLY A 121 37.56 -23.16 -9.12
C GLY A 121 37.87 -22.12 -10.20
N SER A 122 37.90 -22.54 -11.46
CA SER A 122 38.12 -21.62 -12.59
C SER A 122 36.81 -20.97 -13.12
N LEU A 123 35.65 -21.42 -12.61
CA LEU A 123 34.33 -20.92 -13.04
C LEU A 123 33.79 -19.93 -11.99
N VAL A 124 33.33 -18.79 -12.45
CA VAL A 124 32.64 -17.79 -11.62
C VAL A 124 31.19 -17.72 -12.09
N CYS A 125 30.26 -18.00 -11.17
CA CYS A 125 28.83 -17.85 -11.39
C CYS A 125 28.34 -16.55 -10.76
N SER A 126 27.58 -15.74 -11.48
CA SER A 126 27.05 -14.46 -10.98
C SER A 126 25.56 -14.29 -11.24
N THR A 127 24.92 -13.52 -10.39
CA THR A 127 23.53 -13.09 -10.51
C THR A 127 23.43 -11.60 -10.21
N THR A 128 22.71 -10.88 -11.06
CA THR A 128 22.37 -9.47 -10.82
C THR A 128 20.89 -9.36 -10.50
N LYS A 129 20.57 -8.71 -9.37
CA LYS A 129 19.21 -8.33 -8.96
C LYS A 129 19.05 -6.82 -9.10
N ASN A 130 18.07 -6.39 -9.89
CA ASN A 130 17.65 -4.99 -9.98
C ASN A 130 16.44 -4.77 -9.07
N PHE A 131 16.35 -3.61 -8.44
CA PHE A 131 15.23 -3.20 -7.61
C PHE A 131 15.11 -1.66 -7.59
N THR A 132 13.96 -1.15 -7.12
CA THR A 132 13.72 0.29 -7.04
C THR A 132 13.36 0.67 -5.61
N VAL A 133 14.02 1.71 -5.09
CA VAL A 133 13.64 2.36 -3.84
C VAL A 133 12.72 3.53 -4.18
N VAL A 134 11.53 3.57 -3.58
CA VAL A 134 10.51 4.59 -3.82
C VAL A 134 10.24 5.40 -2.55
N ASN A 135 9.96 6.69 -2.69
CA ASN A 135 9.55 7.51 -1.55
C ASN A 135 8.20 7.06 -0.99
N SER A 136 8.10 7.17 0.33
CA SER A 136 6.84 7.16 1.06
C SER A 136 6.88 8.24 2.14
N ASN A 137 5.72 8.79 2.53
CA ASN A 137 5.63 9.75 3.61
C ASN A 137 4.34 9.59 4.41
N ILE A 138 4.22 10.35 5.50
CA ILE A 138 2.96 10.47 6.25
C ILE A 138 1.95 11.18 5.36
N GLY A 139 0.77 10.59 5.18
CA GLY A 139 -0.31 11.20 4.43
C GLY A 139 -0.79 12.50 5.10
N THR A 140 -0.90 13.56 4.32
CA THR A 140 -1.43 14.85 4.76
C THR A 140 -2.82 15.06 4.20
N ILE A 141 -3.79 15.35 5.07
CA ILE A 141 -5.16 15.66 4.66
C ILE A 141 -5.17 17.02 3.97
N SER A 142 -5.76 17.10 2.80
CA SER A 142 -6.04 18.37 2.12
C SER A 142 -7.46 18.86 2.37
N GLU A 143 -8.42 17.94 2.46
CA GLU A 143 -9.83 18.25 2.68
C GLU A 143 -10.56 17.01 3.20
N ILE A 144 -11.51 17.22 4.11
CA ILE A 144 -12.51 16.22 4.49
C ILE A 144 -13.86 16.67 3.95
N ILE A 145 -14.45 15.85 3.08
CA ILE A 145 -15.78 16.10 2.53
C ILE A 145 -16.79 15.31 3.33
N THR A 146 -17.76 16.00 3.91
CA THR A 146 -18.86 15.38 4.65
C THR A 146 -20.17 15.50 3.88
N SER A 147 -20.99 14.43 3.98
CA SER A 147 -22.44 14.48 3.76
C SER A 147 -23.08 14.24 5.13
N ASP A 148 -23.72 15.25 5.67
CA ASP A 148 -24.33 15.25 7.00
C ASP A 148 -25.81 15.61 6.95
N TRP A 149 -26.47 15.87 8.08
CA TRP A 149 -27.90 16.17 8.27
C TRP A 149 -28.86 14.97 8.23
N MET A 150 -28.38 13.80 7.82
CA MET A 150 -29.13 12.56 7.86
C MET A 150 -28.96 11.89 9.23
N GLN A 151 -29.82 10.95 9.57
CA GLN A 151 -29.73 10.29 10.88
C GLN A 151 -28.61 9.25 10.93
N ASP A 152 -28.50 8.43 9.87
CA ASP A 152 -27.64 7.24 9.80
C ASP A 152 -27.11 6.93 8.39
N GLU A 153 -27.21 7.89 7.47
CA GLU A 153 -26.75 7.74 6.09
C GLU A 153 -25.65 8.74 5.71
N ASN A 154 -24.98 9.31 6.72
CA ASN A 154 -23.94 10.29 6.46
C ASN A 154 -22.65 9.64 5.95
N THR A 155 -21.82 10.46 5.34
CA THR A 155 -20.53 10.00 4.79
C THR A 155 -19.40 10.94 5.18
N ILE A 156 -18.20 10.36 5.29
CA ILE A 156 -16.94 11.08 5.42
C ILE A 156 -16.02 10.60 4.31
N SER A 157 -15.53 11.49 3.47
CA SER A 157 -14.54 11.21 2.42
C SER A 157 -13.29 12.05 2.63
N VAL A 158 -12.14 11.41 2.60
CA VAL A 158 -10.85 12.04 2.88
C VAL A 158 -10.09 12.27 1.58
N LEU A 159 -9.66 13.50 1.34
CA LEU A 159 -8.77 13.84 0.24
C LEU A 159 -7.37 14.13 0.77
N LEU A 160 -6.37 13.50 0.18
CA LEU A 160 -4.98 13.74 0.52
C LEU A 160 -4.38 14.87 -0.32
N SER A 161 -3.43 15.57 0.27
CA SER A 161 -2.59 16.53 -0.42
C SER A 161 -1.81 15.87 -1.56
N SER A 162 -1.55 16.60 -2.62
CA SER A 162 -0.72 16.16 -3.75
C SER A 162 0.73 15.81 -3.37
N ASN A 163 1.18 16.23 -2.19
CA ASN A 163 2.49 15.91 -1.64
C ASN A 163 2.50 14.56 -0.89
N SER A 164 1.34 13.95 -0.69
CA SER A 164 1.23 12.61 -0.08
C SER A 164 1.66 11.56 -1.09
N VAL A 165 2.77 10.89 -0.79
CA VAL A 165 3.36 9.82 -1.60
C VAL A 165 3.47 8.58 -0.74
N GLY A 166 2.74 7.52 -1.08
CA GLY A 166 2.71 6.30 -0.28
C GLY A 166 1.55 5.38 -0.63
N ASN A 167 1.32 4.41 0.23
CA ASN A 167 0.20 3.47 0.14
C ASN A 167 -0.62 3.60 1.42
N TYR A 168 -1.75 4.30 1.33
CA TYR A 168 -2.51 4.71 2.51
C TYR A 168 -3.73 3.84 2.77
N GLU A 169 -4.09 3.78 4.05
CA GLU A 169 -5.32 3.20 4.55
C GLU A 169 -5.93 4.11 5.61
N TYR A 170 -7.25 4.00 5.82
CA TYR A 170 -8.05 4.96 6.55
C TYR A 170 -8.84 4.28 7.67
N SER A 171 -9.03 4.98 8.80
CA SER A 171 -9.80 4.49 9.93
C SER A 171 -10.56 5.62 10.63
N LEU A 172 -11.67 5.30 11.31
CA LEU A 172 -12.38 6.22 12.21
C LEU A 172 -12.13 5.92 13.71
N ASN A 173 -11.41 4.85 14.02
CA ASN A 173 -11.13 4.46 15.43
C ASN A 173 -9.62 4.23 15.68
N GLY A 174 -8.76 4.37 14.65
CA GLY A 174 -7.33 4.15 14.73
C GLY A 174 -6.91 2.68 14.86
N ILE A 175 -7.85 1.73 14.78
CA ILE A 175 -7.63 0.30 14.95
C ILE A 175 -7.98 -0.46 13.68
N ASP A 176 -9.21 -0.29 13.20
CA ASP A 176 -9.73 -0.97 12.01
C ASP A 176 -9.51 -0.08 10.79
N PHE A 177 -8.58 -0.47 9.93
CA PHE A 177 -8.22 0.28 8.74
C PHE A 177 -8.79 -0.35 7.48
N GLN A 178 -9.19 0.49 6.52
CA GLN A 178 -9.68 0.13 5.19
C GLN A 178 -8.93 0.87 4.08
N ASP A 179 -8.91 0.30 2.88
CA ASP A 179 -8.28 0.93 1.71
C ASP A 179 -9.11 2.09 1.14
N SER A 180 -10.42 2.04 1.31
CA SER A 180 -11.31 3.11 0.86
C SER A 180 -11.12 4.36 1.72
N ASN A 181 -10.99 5.51 1.06
CA ASN A 181 -10.95 6.82 1.71
C ASN A 181 -12.33 7.35 2.10
N THR A 182 -13.40 6.58 1.92
CA THR A 182 -14.78 6.98 2.17
C THR A 182 -15.45 6.01 3.13
N PHE A 183 -16.10 6.58 4.14
CA PHE A 183 -16.92 5.91 5.14
C PHE A 183 -18.38 6.23 4.90
N TYR A 184 -19.26 5.24 5.01
CA TYR A 184 -20.67 5.33 4.74
C TYR A 184 -21.50 4.89 5.95
N GLY A 185 -22.79 5.26 5.96
CA GLY A 185 -23.74 4.80 6.98
C GLY A 185 -23.41 5.32 8.38
N LEU A 186 -22.90 6.56 8.45
CA LEU A 186 -22.48 7.17 9.71
C LEU A 186 -23.63 7.88 10.38
N GLU A 187 -23.73 7.74 11.69
CA GLU A 187 -24.57 8.59 12.52
C GLU A 187 -23.99 10.00 12.65
N ASN A 188 -24.81 10.94 13.10
CA ASN A 188 -24.32 12.27 13.45
C ASN A 188 -23.42 12.19 14.69
N GLY A 189 -22.34 12.94 14.71
CA GLY A 189 -21.43 12.92 15.86
C GLY A 189 -20.05 13.44 15.54
N GLU A 190 -19.18 13.21 16.49
CA GLU A 190 -17.76 13.54 16.41
C GLU A 190 -16.98 12.31 15.99
N TYR A 191 -16.09 12.47 15.03
CA TYR A 191 -15.24 11.42 14.51
C TYR A 191 -13.78 11.89 14.44
N THR A 192 -12.86 10.96 14.55
CA THR A 192 -11.45 11.21 14.22
C THR A 192 -11.10 10.35 13.02
N VAL A 193 -10.69 10.97 11.95
CA VAL A 193 -10.15 10.27 10.78
C VAL A 193 -8.67 10.02 11.00
N PHE A 194 -8.24 8.78 10.85
CA PHE A 194 -6.83 8.37 10.87
C PHE A 194 -6.40 7.94 9.46
N ILE A 195 -5.21 8.34 9.06
CA ILE A 195 -4.56 7.94 7.82
C ILE A 195 -3.23 7.29 8.17
N ARG A 196 -3.02 6.04 7.77
CA ARG A 196 -1.79 5.30 8.00
C ARG A 196 -1.12 4.97 6.68
N ASP A 197 0.18 5.24 6.57
CA ASP A 197 0.98 4.72 5.47
C ASP A 197 1.32 3.25 5.75
N LYS A 198 0.93 2.35 4.85
CA LYS A 198 1.21 0.90 4.94
C LYS A 198 2.70 0.57 4.87
N ASN A 199 3.52 1.49 4.37
CA ASN A 199 4.97 1.37 4.33
C ASN A 199 5.63 1.71 5.68
N GLY A 200 4.85 2.11 6.69
CA GLY A 200 5.32 2.34 8.05
C GLY A 200 5.88 3.74 8.30
N CYS A 201 5.63 4.71 7.41
CA CYS A 201 6.13 6.07 7.58
C CYS A 201 5.39 6.88 8.65
N GLY A 202 4.23 6.42 9.09
CA GLY A 202 3.50 7.00 10.22
C GLY A 202 2.00 7.10 10.01
N VAL A 203 1.38 7.80 10.96
CA VAL A 203 -0.08 8.03 11.02
C VAL A 203 -0.33 9.51 11.20
N SER A 204 -1.30 10.07 10.49
CA SER A 204 -1.88 11.38 10.75
C SER A 204 -3.34 11.26 11.11
N SER A 205 -3.90 12.27 11.78
CA SER A 205 -5.32 12.28 12.14
C SER A 205 -5.88 13.69 12.13
N GLU A 206 -7.20 13.79 11.92
CA GLU A 206 -7.96 15.04 11.95
C GLU A 206 -9.38 14.77 12.49
N GLU A 207 -9.90 15.70 13.30
CA GLU A 207 -11.26 15.65 13.82
C GLU A 207 -12.25 16.15 12.78
N VAL A 208 -13.41 15.51 12.71
CA VAL A 208 -14.50 15.87 11.79
C VAL A 208 -15.85 15.69 12.47
N TYR A 209 -16.77 16.60 12.19
CA TYR A 209 -18.07 16.67 12.85
C TYR A 209 -19.18 16.52 11.82
N LEU A 210 -20.10 15.57 12.06
CA LEU A 210 -21.29 15.36 11.25
C LEU A 210 -22.47 16.07 11.94
N LEU A 211 -22.89 17.19 11.39
CA LEU A 211 -23.90 18.07 11.97
C LEU A 211 -25.30 17.46 11.93
N MET A 212 -26.11 17.86 12.90
CA MET A 212 -27.51 17.45 13.04
C MET A 212 -28.36 18.57 13.60
N TYR A 213 -29.64 18.60 13.24
CA TYR A 213 -30.62 19.48 13.84
C TYR A 213 -31.76 18.70 14.51
N PRO A 214 -32.24 19.15 15.70
CA PRO A 214 -33.42 18.56 16.32
C PRO A 214 -34.67 18.82 15.48
N LYS A 215 -35.50 17.79 15.26
CA LYS A 215 -36.76 17.92 14.52
C LYS A 215 -37.82 18.71 15.28
N TYR A 216 -37.67 18.82 16.61
CA TYR A 216 -38.52 19.64 17.48
C TYR A 216 -37.75 20.05 18.72
N PHE A 217 -38.27 21.03 19.43
CA PHE A 217 -37.83 21.42 20.77
C PHE A 217 -39.03 21.85 21.62
N THR A 218 -38.82 21.88 22.95
CA THR A 218 -39.89 22.06 23.95
C THR A 218 -39.46 23.07 25.01
N PRO A 219 -39.54 24.38 24.75
CA PRO A 219 -39.09 25.41 25.70
C PRO A 219 -40.09 25.56 26.88
N ASN A 220 -40.04 24.68 27.86
CA ASN A 220 -40.91 24.61 29.03
C ASN A 220 -40.15 24.90 30.33
N GLY A 221 -38.81 25.08 30.28
CA GLY A 221 -37.97 25.39 31.44
C GLY A 221 -37.55 24.19 32.26
N ASP A 222 -37.67 22.96 31.74
CA ASP A 222 -37.26 21.72 32.43
C ASP A 222 -35.79 21.37 32.17
N SER A 223 -35.05 22.19 31.45
CA SER A 223 -33.66 22.01 31.02
C SER A 223 -33.45 20.93 29.93
N LEU A 224 -34.53 20.38 29.37
CA LEU A 224 -34.48 19.38 28.30
C LEU A 224 -35.08 19.97 27.00
N ASN A 225 -34.29 20.12 25.99
CA ASN A 225 -34.67 20.66 24.66
C ASN A 225 -35.35 22.06 24.77
N ASP A 226 -34.96 22.88 25.73
CA ASP A 226 -35.46 24.26 25.89
C ASP A 226 -34.97 25.21 24.81
N TYR A 227 -33.87 24.86 24.16
CA TYR A 227 -33.27 25.65 23.10
C TYR A 227 -33.12 24.80 21.84
N TRP A 228 -33.39 25.42 20.70
CA TRP A 228 -33.12 24.81 19.41
C TRP A 228 -31.80 25.32 18.81
N ARG A 229 -30.87 24.41 18.57
CA ARG A 229 -29.58 24.69 17.95
C ARG A 229 -29.13 23.53 17.06
N ILE A 230 -28.18 23.78 16.19
CA ILE A 230 -27.48 22.73 15.45
C ILE A 230 -26.56 21.97 16.44
N LYS A 231 -26.64 20.66 16.45
CA LYS A 231 -25.74 19.81 17.26
C LYS A 231 -24.39 19.69 16.57
N PHE A 232 -23.33 19.62 17.37
CA PHE A 232 -21.92 19.54 16.94
C PHE A 232 -21.41 20.77 16.17
N SER A 233 -22.17 21.87 16.19
CA SER A 233 -21.79 23.10 15.49
C SER A 233 -20.75 23.94 16.24
N GLU A 234 -20.50 23.68 17.50
CA GLU A 234 -19.52 24.38 18.35
C GLU A 234 -18.10 24.34 17.79
N ASN A 235 -17.82 23.36 16.94
CA ASN A 235 -16.52 23.20 16.28
C ASN A 235 -16.42 23.89 14.91
N GLU A 236 -17.50 24.59 14.49
CA GLU A 236 -17.51 25.48 13.31
C GLU A 236 -17.80 26.93 13.74
N PRO A 237 -16.81 27.68 14.23
CA PRO A 237 -17.03 29.00 14.86
C PRO A 237 -17.69 30.04 13.95
N ASN A 238 -17.54 29.92 12.62
CA ASN A 238 -18.15 30.80 11.64
C ASN A 238 -19.50 30.29 11.08
N LEU A 239 -20.03 29.19 11.64
CA LEU A 239 -21.35 28.70 11.27
C LEU A 239 -22.42 29.69 11.77
N MET A 240 -23.34 30.05 10.89
CA MET A 240 -24.44 30.99 11.17
C MET A 240 -25.78 30.32 10.95
N VAL A 241 -26.66 30.40 11.95
CA VAL A 241 -28.03 29.89 11.90
C VAL A 241 -29.00 31.08 11.78
N THR A 242 -29.94 30.99 10.85
CA THR A 242 -31.01 31.98 10.68
C THR A 242 -32.35 31.25 10.73
N ILE A 243 -33.28 31.69 11.60
CA ILE A 243 -34.60 31.08 11.80
C ILE A 243 -35.70 32.03 11.29
N PHE A 244 -36.68 31.45 10.61
CA PHE A 244 -37.84 32.17 10.01
C PHE A 244 -39.15 31.50 10.46
N ASP A 245 -40.23 32.31 10.49
CA ASP A 245 -41.56 31.79 10.58
C ASP A 245 -42.08 31.29 9.21
N ARG A 246 -43.32 30.76 9.17
CA ARG A 246 -43.96 30.22 7.97
C ARG A 246 -44.18 31.26 6.85
N TYR A 247 -44.07 32.52 7.16
CA TYR A 247 -44.26 33.64 6.22
C TYR A 247 -42.92 34.20 5.74
N GLY A 248 -41.79 33.61 6.17
CA GLY A 248 -40.45 34.08 5.83
C GLY A 248 -39.98 35.27 6.67
N LYS A 249 -40.68 35.60 7.77
CA LYS A 249 -40.25 36.65 8.68
C LYS A 249 -39.10 36.13 9.55
N LEU A 250 -38.01 36.90 9.63
CA LEU A 250 -36.84 36.62 10.47
C LEU A 250 -37.25 36.64 11.95
N MET A 251 -37.02 35.52 12.62
CA MET A 251 -37.21 35.36 14.07
C MET A 251 -35.94 35.64 14.85
N THR A 252 -34.83 35.00 14.48
CA THR A 252 -33.54 35.17 15.14
C THR A 252 -32.41 34.76 14.20
N GLN A 253 -31.20 35.22 14.54
CA GLN A 253 -29.96 34.79 13.93
C GLN A 253 -28.90 34.64 15.02
N PHE A 254 -28.10 33.56 14.97
CA PHE A 254 -27.08 33.30 15.94
C PHE A 254 -25.97 32.43 15.36
N ASP A 255 -24.80 32.47 16.00
CA ASP A 255 -23.62 31.66 15.66
C ASP A 255 -23.61 30.30 16.37
N SER A 256 -22.60 29.51 16.10
CA SER A 256 -22.42 28.17 16.67
C SER A 256 -22.20 28.14 18.17
N ILE A 257 -21.67 29.20 18.79
CA ILE A 257 -21.33 29.30 20.22
C ILE A 257 -22.57 29.65 21.05
N ASN A 258 -23.62 30.15 20.41
CA ASN A 258 -24.85 30.54 21.11
C ASN A 258 -25.60 29.32 21.61
N ILE A 259 -26.28 29.50 22.76
CA ILE A 259 -27.09 28.43 23.39
C ILE A 259 -28.22 27.92 22.49
N GLY A 260 -28.65 28.74 21.50
CA GLY A 260 -29.74 28.45 20.58
C GLY A 260 -30.97 29.36 20.78
N TRP A 261 -32.02 29.08 20.00
CA TRP A 261 -33.28 29.84 20.08
C TRP A 261 -34.22 29.23 21.13
N ASP A 262 -34.73 30.06 22.05
CA ASP A 262 -35.64 29.73 23.14
C ASP A 262 -37.13 29.73 22.74
N GLY A 263 -37.46 29.96 21.45
CA GLY A 263 -38.84 30.03 20.99
C GLY A 263 -39.52 31.37 21.31
N THR A 264 -38.75 32.45 21.53
CA THR A 264 -39.30 33.80 21.74
C THR A 264 -38.93 34.75 20.57
N TYR A 265 -39.74 35.80 20.37
CA TYR A 265 -39.47 36.89 19.46
C TYR A 265 -39.86 38.21 20.14
N GLN A 266 -38.92 39.12 20.31
CA GLN A 266 -39.13 40.40 21.01
C GLN A 266 -39.78 40.25 22.41
N GLY A 267 -39.33 39.20 23.15
CA GLY A 267 -39.82 38.89 24.50
C GLY A 267 -41.19 38.17 24.56
N ASN A 268 -41.81 37.91 23.42
CA ASN A 268 -43.09 37.18 23.36
C ASN A 268 -42.86 35.73 22.94
N GLN A 269 -43.58 34.80 23.59
CA GLN A 269 -43.57 33.41 23.20
C GLN A 269 -44.18 33.22 21.82
N MET A 270 -43.47 32.46 20.98
CA MET A 270 -43.96 32.09 19.65
C MET A 270 -44.90 30.89 19.71
N PRO A 271 -45.88 30.78 18.77
CA PRO A 271 -46.83 29.67 18.77
C PRO A 271 -46.21 28.35 18.45
N SER A 272 -46.82 27.26 19.02
CA SER A 272 -46.47 25.87 18.64
C SER A 272 -46.81 25.63 17.18
N THR A 273 -45.78 25.61 16.36
CA THR A 273 -45.90 25.41 14.89
C THR A 273 -44.50 25.10 14.32
N ASP A 274 -44.43 24.90 12.99
CA ASP A 274 -43.17 24.73 12.32
C ASP A 274 -42.49 26.08 12.04
N TYR A 275 -41.14 26.03 12.14
CA TYR A 275 -40.24 27.11 11.80
C TYR A 275 -39.20 26.60 10.82
N TRP A 276 -38.72 27.49 9.95
CA TRP A 276 -37.74 27.19 8.93
C TRP A 276 -36.39 27.79 9.30
N PHE A 277 -35.33 27.12 8.90
CA PHE A 277 -33.98 27.60 9.15
C PHE A 277 -33.08 27.50 7.94
N VAL A 278 -32.08 28.34 7.91
CA VAL A 278 -30.93 28.30 7.01
C VAL A 278 -29.68 28.26 7.87
N VAL A 279 -28.84 27.27 7.63
CA VAL A 279 -27.49 27.20 8.19
C VAL A 279 -26.51 27.53 7.08
N LYS A 280 -25.64 28.50 7.31
CA LYS A 280 -24.49 28.79 6.47
C LYS A 280 -23.24 28.33 7.19
N ARG A 281 -22.52 27.38 6.59
CA ARG A 281 -21.30 26.78 7.13
C ARG A 281 -20.08 27.63 6.82
N GLU A 282 -18.99 27.38 7.53
CA GLU A 282 -17.70 28.05 7.36
C GLU A 282 -17.16 27.91 5.92
N ASN A 283 -17.32 26.75 5.28
CA ASN A 283 -16.94 26.49 3.89
C ASN A 283 -17.89 27.12 2.83
N GLY A 284 -18.88 27.94 3.28
CA GLY A 284 -19.85 28.61 2.42
C GLY A 284 -21.03 27.74 1.97
N LYS A 285 -21.08 26.45 2.30
CA LYS A 285 -22.23 25.59 2.02
C LYS A 285 -23.43 26.02 2.85
N GLU A 286 -24.63 25.97 2.26
CA GLU A 286 -25.89 26.25 2.95
C GLU A 286 -26.74 24.98 3.05
N PHE A 287 -27.36 24.80 4.22
CA PHE A 287 -28.39 23.80 4.43
C PHE A 287 -29.68 24.46 4.91
N ARG A 288 -30.82 23.94 4.46
CA ARG A 288 -32.16 24.46 4.81
C ARG A 288 -33.04 23.33 5.29
N GLY A 289 -33.81 23.60 6.31
CA GLY A 289 -34.76 22.65 6.88
C GLY A 289 -35.85 23.32 7.68
N HIS A 290 -36.64 22.52 8.37
CA HIS A 290 -37.66 22.98 9.28
C HIS A 290 -37.67 22.12 10.54
N PHE A 291 -38.20 22.68 11.61
CA PHE A 291 -38.39 22.02 12.89
C PHE A 291 -39.67 22.52 13.56
N THR A 292 -40.17 21.79 14.53
CA THR A 292 -41.40 22.11 15.26
C THR A 292 -41.09 22.65 16.65
N LEU A 293 -41.66 23.81 16.99
CA LEU A 293 -41.76 24.25 18.37
C LEU A 293 -43.02 23.62 18.99
N LYS A 294 -42.85 22.94 20.13
CA LYS A 294 -43.94 22.32 20.91
C LYS A 294 -43.99 22.94 22.32
N ARG A 295 -45.19 23.25 22.78
CA ARG A 295 -45.41 23.71 24.15
C ARG A 295 -46.58 22.94 24.72
#